data_57971cc867211edbefdcc283b581cfa9
#
_entry.id   57971cc867211edbefdcc283b581cfa9
#
_cell.length_a   1.000
_cell.length_b   1.000
_cell.length_c   1.000
_cell.angle_alpha   90.00
_cell.angle_beta   90.00
_cell.angle_gamma   90.00
#
_symmetry.space_group_name_H-M   'P 1'
#
loop_
_entity.id
_entity.type
_entity.pdbx_description
1 polymer ?
#
loop_
_entity_poly.entity_id
_entity_poly.type
_entity_poly.pdbx_seq_one_letter_code
_entity_poly.pdbx_strand_id
1 'polypeptide(L)'
;ASLIWTVMTQTSHVQRSTQPEDADGECWTARQIGTSLDYSTGDPLVTALTAGLNAQGLHHAMPSVASCHFPELYEEYAAICRKHGVEPRTSRNIGTASREMVEWLFDVNSGAEAESNDLVEQAI
;
A
#
# COMPACT_ATOMS: atom_id res chain seq x y z
N ALA A 1 12.17 13.62 -12.36
CA ALA A 1 10.71 13.41 -12.40
C ALA A 1 10.32 11.94 -12.19
N SER A 2 10.98 10.97 -12.83
CA SER A 2 10.58 9.55 -12.75
C SER A 2 10.77 8.94 -11.35
N LEU A 3 11.84 9.25 -10.62
CA LEU A 3 12.07 8.70 -9.27
C LEU A 3 10.99 9.13 -8.27
N ILE A 4 10.61 10.41 -8.28
CA ILE A 4 9.55 10.92 -7.41
C ILE A 4 8.23 10.21 -7.73
N TRP A 5 7.91 10.08 -9.01
CA TRP A 5 6.71 9.37 -9.45
C TRP A 5 6.71 7.90 -9.01
N THR A 6 7.85 7.20 -9.19
CA THR A 6 8.00 5.82 -8.74
C THR A 6 7.78 5.68 -7.23
N VAL A 7 8.41 6.53 -6.41
CA VAL A 7 8.20 6.50 -4.96
C VAL A 7 6.74 6.73 -4.62
N MET A 8 6.10 7.74 -5.21
CA MET A 8 4.69 8.05 -4.92
C MET A 8 3.73 6.91 -5.30
N THR A 9 3.96 6.23 -6.43
CA THR A 9 3.08 5.16 -6.89
C THR A 9 3.37 3.82 -6.21
N GLN A 10 4.63 3.53 -5.89
CA GLN A 10 5.01 2.23 -5.32
C GLN A 10 4.86 2.17 -3.80
N THR A 11 4.97 3.31 -3.10
CA THR A 11 4.86 3.36 -1.64
C THR A 11 3.55 2.76 -1.12
N SER A 12 2.46 2.87 -1.86
CA SER A 12 1.15 2.31 -1.48
C SER A 12 0.99 0.82 -1.80
N HIS A 13 1.90 0.20 -2.55
CA HIS A 13 1.74 -1.20 -3.01
C HIS A 13 2.91 -2.10 -2.67
N VAL A 14 4.13 -1.57 -2.64
CA VAL A 14 5.35 -2.35 -2.43
C VAL A 14 5.76 -2.28 -0.96
N GLN A 15 5.05 -3.04 -0.12
CA GLN A 15 5.24 -3.08 1.34
C GLN A 15 5.09 -4.52 1.83
N ARG A 16 5.73 -4.89 2.93
CA ARG A 16 5.46 -6.16 3.60
C ARG A 16 3.97 -6.29 3.97
N SER A 17 3.39 -5.22 4.47
CA SER A 17 1.98 -5.19 4.90
C SER A 17 0.97 -5.28 3.76
N THR A 18 1.36 -5.02 2.51
CA THR A 18 0.46 -5.06 1.34
C THR A 18 0.58 -6.37 0.55
N GLN A 19 1.39 -7.33 1.01
CA GLN A 19 1.47 -8.62 0.37
C GLN A 19 0.18 -9.40 0.59
N PRO A 20 -0.36 -10.09 -0.43
CA PRO A 20 -1.53 -10.93 -0.28
C PRO A 20 -1.17 -12.11 0.64
N GLU A 21 -1.70 -12.12 1.85
CA GLU A 21 -1.77 -13.31 2.67
C GLU A 21 -2.97 -14.10 2.18
N ASP A 22 -2.79 -15.35 1.80
CA ASP A 22 -3.78 -16.35 1.32
C ASP A 22 -5.22 -15.83 1.18
N ALA A 23 -5.49 -15.09 0.11
CA ALA A 23 -6.75 -14.42 -0.12
C ALA A 23 -7.78 -15.31 -0.85
N ASP A 24 -7.69 -16.62 -0.66
CA ASP A 24 -8.67 -17.57 -1.18
C ASP A 24 -9.99 -17.40 -0.43
N GLY A 25 -10.93 -16.71 -1.07
CA GLY A 25 -12.28 -16.51 -0.57
C GLY A 25 -12.66 -15.07 -0.22
N GLU A 26 -11.73 -14.13 -0.25
CA GLU A 26 -12.05 -12.71 -0.08
C GLU A 26 -12.73 -12.11 -1.32
N CYS A 27 -13.67 -11.22 -1.09
CA CYS A 27 -14.23 -10.46 -2.20
C CYS A 27 -13.17 -9.54 -2.82
N TRP A 28 -13.27 -9.30 -4.13
CA TRP A 28 -12.30 -8.49 -4.87
C TRP A 28 -11.99 -7.13 -4.22
N THR A 29 -13.02 -6.43 -3.74
CA THR A 29 -12.86 -5.11 -3.10
C THR A 29 -12.06 -5.21 -1.80
N ALA A 30 -12.36 -6.20 -0.94
CA ALA A 30 -11.63 -6.42 0.30
C ALA A 30 -10.13 -6.69 0.03
N ARG A 31 -9.83 -7.49 -1.00
CA ARG A 31 -8.47 -7.75 -1.44
C ARG A 31 -7.76 -6.48 -1.92
N GLN A 32 -8.43 -5.64 -2.74
CA GLN A 32 -7.84 -4.38 -3.22
C GLN A 32 -7.51 -3.43 -2.07
N ILE A 33 -8.37 -3.33 -1.06
CA ILE A 33 -8.14 -2.54 0.15
C ILE A 33 -6.99 -3.13 0.97
N GLY A 34 -6.99 -4.44 1.20
CA GLY A 34 -5.99 -5.15 2.00
C GLY A 34 -4.57 -5.15 1.39
N THR A 35 -4.45 -5.00 0.07
CA THR A 35 -3.17 -4.91 -0.66
C THR A 35 -2.73 -3.48 -0.97
N SER A 36 -3.35 -2.49 -0.34
CA SER A 36 -3.02 -1.08 -0.47
C SER A 36 -2.64 -0.49 0.89
N LEU A 37 -1.70 0.45 0.89
CA LEU A 37 -1.31 1.23 2.07
C LEU A 37 -1.70 2.69 1.86
N ASP A 38 -2.43 3.23 2.82
CA ASP A 38 -2.81 4.64 2.88
C ASP A 38 -1.89 5.41 3.84
N TYR A 39 -1.63 6.70 3.60
CA TYR A 39 -0.82 7.53 4.48
C TYR A 39 -1.32 8.98 4.49
N SER A 40 -1.20 9.68 5.63
CA SER A 40 -1.64 11.09 5.78
C SER A 40 -3.07 11.35 5.25
N THR A 41 -3.99 10.45 5.51
CA THR A 41 -5.30 10.35 4.83
C THR A 41 -6.26 11.52 5.09
N GLY A 42 -6.10 12.22 6.21
CA GLY A 42 -6.90 13.41 6.54
C GLY A 42 -6.28 14.73 6.09
N ASP A 43 -5.16 14.71 5.36
CA ASP A 43 -4.45 15.94 4.96
C ASP A 43 -4.77 16.34 3.52
N PRO A 44 -5.56 17.41 3.28
CA PRO A 44 -5.93 17.82 1.94
C PRO A 44 -4.74 18.34 1.11
N LEU A 45 -3.68 18.85 1.76
CA LEU A 45 -2.48 19.30 1.05
C LEU A 45 -1.70 18.08 0.52
N VAL A 46 -1.52 17.04 1.35
CA VAL A 46 -0.89 15.80 0.91
C VAL A 46 -1.71 15.16 -0.21
N THR A 47 -3.04 15.11 -0.07
CA THR A 47 -3.93 14.58 -1.12
C THR A 47 -3.78 15.35 -2.44
N ALA A 48 -3.71 16.67 -2.40
CA ALA A 48 -3.50 17.49 -3.59
C ALA A 48 -2.12 17.24 -4.24
N LEU A 49 -1.05 17.18 -3.43
CA LEU A 49 0.31 16.97 -3.91
C LEU A 49 0.53 15.56 -4.49
N THR A 50 -0.16 14.56 -3.96
CA THR A 50 -0.08 13.16 -4.42
C THR A 50 -1.16 12.79 -5.44
N ALA A 51 -2.02 13.74 -5.83
CA ALA A 51 -3.19 13.50 -6.67
C ALA A 51 -4.11 12.39 -6.12
N GLY A 52 -4.16 12.24 -4.79
CA GLY A 52 -4.97 11.22 -4.11
C GLY A 52 -4.30 9.86 -3.91
N LEU A 53 -3.06 9.66 -4.36
CA LEU A 53 -2.32 8.40 -4.18
C LEU A 53 -2.02 8.07 -2.71
N ASN A 54 -2.15 9.04 -1.81
CA ASN A 54 -2.03 8.85 -0.36
C ASN A 54 -3.22 8.10 0.27
N ALA A 55 -4.34 7.96 -0.45
CA ALA A 55 -5.53 7.21 -0.02
C ALA A 55 -5.88 6.15 -1.07
N GLN A 56 -4.95 5.25 -1.33
CA GLN A 56 -5.02 4.27 -2.41
C GLN A 56 -6.12 3.23 -2.17
N GLY A 57 -6.32 2.77 -0.93
CA GLY A 57 -7.40 1.85 -0.58
C GLY A 57 -8.78 2.46 -0.85
N LEU A 58 -8.98 3.74 -0.52
CA LEU A 58 -10.21 4.47 -0.84
C LEU A 58 -10.38 4.62 -2.35
N HIS A 59 -9.30 4.94 -3.09
CA HIS A 59 -9.34 5.02 -4.55
C HIS A 59 -9.76 3.68 -5.18
N HIS A 60 -9.23 2.56 -4.72
CA HIS A 60 -9.61 1.23 -5.20
C HIS A 60 -11.06 0.87 -4.88
N ALA A 61 -11.56 1.27 -3.72
CA ALA A 61 -12.96 1.05 -3.35
C ALA A 61 -13.93 1.93 -4.15
N MET A 62 -13.55 3.17 -4.45
CA MET A 62 -14.40 4.18 -5.09
C MET A 62 -13.65 4.92 -6.23
N PRO A 63 -13.26 4.25 -7.32
CA PRO A 63 -12.42 4.84 -8.37
C PRO A 63 -13.09 6.00 -9.15
N SER A 64 -14.39 6.14 -9.04
CA SER A 64 -15.16 7.22 -9.69
C SER A 64 -15.24 8.50 -8.87
N VAL A 65 -14.78 8.48 -7.61
CA VAL A 65 -14.79 9.66 -6.73
C VAL A 65 -13.55 10.49 -6.98
N ALA A 66 -13.72 11.80 -7.14
CA ALA A 66 -12.59 12.71 -7.31
C ALA A 66 -11.76 12.79 -6.02
N SER A 67 -10.44 12.72 -6.15
CA SER A 67 -9.50 12.63 -5.01
C SER A 67 -9.56 13.84 -4.05
N CYS A 68 -10.04 15.01 -4.51
CA CYS A 68 -10.24 16.17 -3.65
C CYS A 68 -11.23 15.93 -2.49
N HIS A 69 -12.10 14.91 -2.60
CA HIS A 69 -13.05 14.54 -1.56
C HIS A 69 -12.51 13.46 -0.62
N PHE A 70 -11.36 12.86 -0.90
CA PHE A 70 -10.82 11.77 -0.07
C PHE A 70 -10.59 12.14 1.39
N PRO A 71 -10.04 13.32 1.74
CA PRO A 71 -9.85 13.69 3.15
C PRO A 71 -11.15 13.72 3.97
N GLU A 72 -12.26 14.12 3.34
CA GLU A 72 -13.57 14.21 3.99
C GLU A 72 -14.23 12.82 4.11
N LEU A 73 -14.02 11.95 3.12
CA LEU A 73 -14.66 10.64 3.03
C LEU A 73 -13.90 9.54 3.79
N TYR A 74 -12.63 9.76 4.11
CA TYR A 74 -11.75 8.70 4.59
C TYR A 74 -12.24 8.03 5.88
N GLU A 75 -12.69 8.80 6.85
CA GLU A 75 -13.15 8.26 8.14
C GLU A 75 -14.41 7.40 7.97
N GLU A 76 -15.35 7.83 7.13
CA GLU A 76 -16.56 7.06 6.84
C GLU A 76 -16.21 5.77 6.07
N TYR A 77 -15.35 5.87 5.07
CA TYR A 77 -14.82 4.72 4.35
C TYR A 77 -14.19 3.70 5.29
N ALA A 78 -13.27 4.13 6.17
CA ALA A 78 -12.60 3.25 7.11
C ALA A 78 -13.58 2.61 8.11
N ALA A 79 -14.60 3.34 8.55
CA ALA A 79 -15.66 2.80 9.42
C ALA A 79 -16.49 1.72 8.70
N ILE A 80 -16.83 1.93 7.44
CA ILE A 80 -17.54 0.94 6.62
C ILE A 80 -16.68 -0.31 6.43
N CYS A 81 -15.41 -0.16 6.08
CA CYS A 81 -14.49 -1.28 5.94
C CYS A 81 -14.42 -2.14 7.20
N ARG A 82 -14.19 -1.53 8.37
CA ARG A 82 -14.15 -2.24 9.66
C ARG A 82 -15.47 -2.95 9.98
N LYS A 83 -16.61 -2.33 9.68
CA LYS A 83 -17.92 -2.96 9.84
C LYS A 83 -18.07 -4.26 9.04
N HIS A 84 -17.37 -4.37 7.91
CA HIS A 84 -17.34 -5.54 7.06
C HIS A 84 -16.13 -6.45 7.27
N GLY A 85 -15.36 -6.24 8.34
CA GLY A 85 -14.21 -7.06 8.69
C GLY A 85 -12.95 -6.76 7.86
N VAL A 86 -12.93 -5.66 7.13
CA VAL A 86 -11.77 -5.22 6.35
C VAL A 86 -11.08 -4.07 7.08
N GLU A 87 -9.83 -4.24 7.47
CA GLU A 87 -9.04 -3.17 8.12
C GLU A 87 -8.16 -2.47 7.08
N PRO A 88 -8.41 -1.19 6.74
CA PRO A 88 -7.55 -0.42 5.86
C PRO A 88 -6.15 -0.28 6.46
N ARG A 89 -5.12 -0.56 5.68
CA ARG A 89 -3.73 -0.47 6.13
C ARG A 89 -3.26 0.98 6.03
N THR A 90 -2.74 1.51 7.13
CA THR A 90 -2.36 2.92 7.20
C THR A 90 -0.95 3.12 7.74
N SER A 91 -0.22 4.07 7.16
CA SER A 91 1.03 4.58 7.70
C SER A 91 0.87 6.06 8.11
N ARG A 92 1.64 6.49 9.09
CA ARG A 92 1.53 7.84 9.65
C ARG A 92 1.75 8.94 8.60
N ASN A 93 2.74 8.75 7.75
CA ASN A 93 3.11 9.71 6.71
C ASN A 93 3.93 9.04 5.60
N ILE A 94 4.13 9.75 4.48
CA ILE A 94 4.89 9.26 3.34
C ILE A 94 6.34 8.88 3.69
N GLY A 95 7.00 9.58 4.61
CA GLY A 95 8.36 9.27 5.01
C GLY A 95 8.48 7.91 5.70
N THR A 96 7.55 7.61 6.62
CA THR A 96 7.45 6.29 7.26
C THR A 96 7.13 5.21 6.23
N ALA A 97 6.12 5.42 5.40
CA ALA A 97 5.71 4.47 4.37
C ALA A 97 6.84 4.20 3.35
N SER A 98 7.57 5.23 2.91
CA SER A 98 8.71 5.05 2.00
C SER A 98 9.88 4.30 2.64
N ARG A 99 10.14 4.52 3.92
CA ARG A 99 11.16 3.76 4.66
C ARG A 99 10.79 2.28 4.74
N GLU A 100 9.56 1.97 5.11
CA GLU A 100 9.05 0.59 5.18
C GLU A 100 9.11 -0.11 3.83
N MET A 101 8.83 0.61 2.73
CA MET A 101 9.00 0.11 1.37
C MET A 101 10.46 -0.25 1.07
N VAL A 102 11.39 0.63 1.41
CA VAL A 102 12.82 0.40 1.17
C VAL A 102 13.32 -0.79 2.00
N GLU A 103 12.98 -0.87 3.28
CA GLU A 103 13.30 -1.99 4.16
C GLU A 103 12.77 -3.32 3.57
N TRP A 104 11.53 -3.34 3.11
CA TRP A 104 10.94 -4.52 2.46
C TRP A 104 11.68 -4.93 1.19
N LEU A 105 12.05 -3.98 0.33
CA LEU A 105 12.82 -4.26 -0.89
C LEU A 105 14.21 -4.86 -0.57
N PHE A 106 14.88 -4.39 0.49
CA PHE A 106 16.13 -4.99 0.93
C PHE A 106 15.94 -6.41 1.47
N ASP A 107 14.90 -6.64 2.27
CA ASP A 107 14.60 -7.97 2.83
C ASP A 107 14.33 -9.00 1.72
N VAL A 108 13.51 -8.64 0.73
CA VAL A 108 13.20 -9.53 -0.41
C VAL A 108 14.44 -9.82 -1.23
N ASN A 109 15.26 -8.80 -1.49
CA ASN A 109 16.49 -8.96 -2.29
C ASN A 109 17.52 -9.85 -1.56
N SER A 110 17.71 -9.64 -0.26
CA SER A 110 18.62 -10.47 0.56
C SER A 110 18.14 -11.92 0.66
N GLY A 111 16.86 -12.17 0.75
CA GLY A 111 16.27 -13.51 0.73
C GLY A 111 16.48 -14.22 -0.60
N ALA A 112 16.32 -13.52 -1.72
CA ALA A 112 16.57 -14.06 -3.05
C ALA A 112 18.05 -14.41 -3.29
N GLU A 113 18.97 -13.61 -2.75
CA GLU A 113 20.42 -13.88 -2.83
C GLU A 113 20.80 -15.13 -2.00
N ALA A 114 20.22 -15.32 -0.82
CA ALA A 114 20.44 -16.49 0.02
C ALA A 114 19.98 -17.78 -0.66
N GLU A 115 18.77 -17.79 -1.24
CA GLU A 115 18.21 -18.93 -1.96
C GLU A 115 19.03 -19.27 -3.22
N SER A 116 19.52 -18.26 -3.95
CA SER A 116 20.38 -18.46 -5.12
C SER A 116 21.74 -19.08 -4.73
N ASN A 117 22.34 -18.67 -3.62
CA ASN A 117 23.59 -19.22 -3.14
C ASN A 117 23.43 -20.67 -2.67
N ASP A 118 22.35 -21.00 -1.97
CA ASP A 118 22.05 -22.36 -1.53
C ASP A 118 21.89 -23.34 -2.74
N LEU A 119 21.24 -22.89 -3.82
CA LEU A 119 21.07 -23.68 -5.04
C LEU A 119 22.41 -23.91 -5.76
N VAL A 120 23.31 -22.95 -5.75
CA VAL A 120 24.65 -23.08 -6.34
C VAL A 120 25.50 -24.06 -5.53
N GLU A 121 25.44 -24.01 -4.20
CA GLU A 121 26.17 -24.89 -3.29
C GLU A 121 25.67 -26.34 -3.36
N GLN A 122 24.39 -26.57 -3.63
CA GLN A 122 23.81 -27.91 -3.83
C GLN A 122 24.12 -28.52 -5.22
N ALA A 123 24.57 -27.69 -6.16
CA ALA A 123 24.89 -28.12 -7.55
C ALA A 123 26.36 -28.50 -7.77
N ILE A 124 27.23 -28.29 -6.74
CA ILE A 124 28.64 -28.61 -6.73
C ILE A 124 28.88 -29.91 -5.94
#